data_c13f70a67801246ed9501431e15244bf
#
_entry.id   c13f70a67801246ed9501431e15244bf
#
_cell.length_a   1.000
_cell.length_b   1.000
_cell.length_c   1.000
_cell.angle_alpha   90.00
_cell.angle_beta   90.00
_cell.angle_gamma   90.00
#
_symmetry.space_group_name_H-M   'P 1'
#
loop_
_entity.id
_entity.type
_entity.pdbx_description
1 polymer ?
#
loop_
_entity_poly.entity_id
_entity_poly.type
_entity_poly.pdbx_seq_one_letter_code
_entity_poly.pdbx_strand_id
1 'polypeptide(L)'
;MVNHEAIAAAKGGIEAMVRSAAATYAQRKIRVNAVAPGLTETRLGATVLKSDAMREAAVSMIPMRRINEANEVASAIFWLLTGAPDNFTGQVLNLDGGMANVRN
;
A
#
# COMPACT_ATOMS: atom_id res chain seq x y z
N MET A 1 17.97 -0.34 9.95
CA MET A 1 18.23 -0.82 8.58
C MET A 1 18.67 0.33 7.70
N VAL A 2 19.70 0.09 6.92
CA VAL A 2 20.38 1.14 6.15
C VAL A 2 19.42 1.91 5.21
N ASN A 3 18.41 1.24 4.66
CA ASN A 3 17.48 1.86 3.70
C ASN A 3 16.14 2.26 4.28
N HIS A 4 15.97 2.14 5.60
CA HIS A 4 14.67 2.40 6.23
C HIS A 4 14.23 3.86 6.07
N GLU A 5 15.15 4.80 6.27
CA GLU A 5 14.86 6.23 6.16
C GLU A 5 14.55 6.63 4.72
N ALA A 6 15.27 6.06 3.74
CA ALA A 6 15.02 6.32 2.33
C ALA A 6 13.64 5.80 1.91
N ILE A 7 13.25 4.62 2.38
CA ILE A 7 11.92 4.06 2.12
C ILE A 7 10.82 4.92 2.75
N ALA A 8 11.03 5.36 3.99
CA ALA A 8 10.06 6.23 4.67
C ALA A 8 9.92 7.58 3.96
N ALA A 9 11.02 8.16 3.50
CA ALA A 9 11.00 9.41 2.74
C ALA A 9 10.27 9.24 1.41
N ALA A 10 10.50 8.11 0.71
CA ALA A 10 9.81 7.83 -0.56
C ALA A 10 8.31 7.67 -0.36
N LYS A 11 7.89 6.95 0.67
CA LYS A 11 6.46 6.81 1.00
C LYS A 11 5.82 8.15 1.34
N GLY A 12 6.48 8.97 2.15
CA GLY A 12 6.00 10.30 2.50
C GLY A 12 5.88 11.20 1.28
N GLY A 13 6.86 11.10 0.35
CA GLY A 13 6.82 11.83 -0.91
C GLY A 13 5.64 11.45 -1.79
N ILE A 14 5.33 10.16 -1.90
CA ILE A 14 4.18 9.67 -2.67
C ILE A 14 2.87 10.18 -2.06
N GLU A 15 2.73 10.11 -0.73
CA GLU A 15 1.54 10.60 -0.06
C GLU A 15 1.32 12.10 -0.29
N ALA A 16 2.40 12.87 -0.22
CA ALA A 16 2.34 14.30 -0.50
C ALA A 16 1.96 14.58 -1.95
N MET A 17 2.49 13.81 -2.90
CA MET A 17 2.14 13.93 -4.33
C MET A 17 0.66 13.62 -4.57
N VAL A 18 0.14 12.59 -3.93
CA VAL A 18 -1.28 12.22 -4.06
C VAL A 18 -2.17 13.36 -3.56
N ARG A 19 -1.86 13.92 -2.40
CA ARG A 19 -2.64 15.03 -1.86
C ARG A 19 -2.56 16.27 -2.76
N SER A 20 -1.38 16.59 -3.24
CA SER A 20 -1.17 17.74 -4.12
C SER A 20 -1.90 17.56 -5.45
N ALA A 21 -1.79 16.41 -6.07
CA ALA A 21 -2.48 16.13 -7.33
C ALA A 21 -4.00 16.12 -7.14
N ALA A 22 -4.48 15.55 -6.04
CA ALA A 22 -5.90 15.55 -5.73
C ALA A 22 -6.44 16.97 -5.62
N ALA A 23 -5.70 17.85 -4.94
CA ALA A 23 -6.09 19.25 -4.80
C ALA A 23 -6.10 19.96 -6.17
N THR A 24 -5.09 19.70 -7.00
CA THR A 24 -4.97 20.33 -8.32
C THR A 24 -6.14 19.96 -9.24
N TYR A 25 -6.55 18.70 -9.22
CA TYR A 25 -7.53 18.18 -10.18
C TYR A 25 -8.95 18.05 -9.65
N ALA A 26 -9.17 18.36 -8.37
CA ALA A 26 -10.47 18.19 -7.73
C ALA A 26 -11.59 18.93 -8.45
N GLN A 27 -11.34 20.17 -8.87
CA GLN A 27 -12.35 20.99 -9.54
C GLN A 27 -12.69 20.47 -10.94
N ARG A 28 -11.80 19.67 -11.53
CA ARG A 28 -12.05 19.02 -12.81
C ARG A 28 -12.76 17.68 -12.63
N LYS A 29 -13.14 17.33 -11.42
CA LYS A 29 -13.77 16.06 -11.06
C LYS A 29 -12.90 14.84 -11.35
N ILE A 30 -11.59 15.04 -11.25
CA ILE A 30 -10.60 13.95 -11.37
C ILE A 30 -10.16 13.59 -9.97
N ARG A 31 -10.30 12.33 -9.63
CA ARG A 31 -9.90 11.80 -8.33
C ARG A 31 -8.50 11.21 -8.44
N VAL A 32 -7.68 11.42 -7.41
CA VAL A 32 -6.33 10.89 -7.34
C VAL A 32 -6.18 10.20 -5.99
N ASN A 33 -5.96 8.92 -6.03
CA ASN A 33 -5.77 8.08 -4.85
C ASN A 33 -4.59 7.13 -5.09
N ALA A 34 -4.11 6.52 -4.05
CA ALA A 34 -3.04 5.53 -4.14
C ALA A 34 -3.36 4.31 -3.29
N VAL A 35 -2.75 3.19 -3.65
CA VAL A 35 -2.73 2.00 -2.82
C VAL A 35 -1.28 1.81 -2.35
N ALA A 36 -1.11 1.59 -1.06
CA ALA A 36 0.19 1.29 -0.46
C ALA A 36 0.17 -0.16 0.04
N PRO A 37 0.55 -1.12 -0.79
CA PRO A 37 0.57 -2.51 -0.37
C PRO A 37 1.74 -2.79 0.54
N GLY A 38 1.53 -3.67 1.53
CA GLY A 38 2.60 -4.28 2.29
C GLY A 38 3.22 -5.42 1.50
N LEU A 39 3.80 -6.38 2.21
CA LEU A 39 4.38 -7.55 1.57
C LEU A 39 3.33 -8.27 0.73
N THR A 40 3.67 -8.50 -0.52
CA THR A 40 2.78 -9.11 -1.50
C THR A 40 3.50 -10.26 -2.19
N GLU A 41 2.82 -11.38 -2.30
CA GLU A 41 3.35 -12.54 -2.98
C GLU A 41 3.15 -12.39 -4.48
N THR A 42 4.27 -12.26 -5.21
CA THR A 42 4.29 -12.14 -6.66
C THR A 42 5.38 -13.07 -7.19
N ARG A 43 5.43 -13.28 -8.50
CA ARG A 43 6.51 -14.06 -9.10
C ARG A 43 7.89 -13.46 -8.81
N LEU A 44 7.97 -12.12 -8.76
CA LEU A 44 9.21 -11.42 -8.43
C LEU A 44 9.42 -11.34 -6.93
N GLY A 45 8.36 -11.12 -6.17
CA GLY A 45 8.41 -11.03 -4.71
C GLY A 45 8.74 -12.34 -4.04
N ALA A 46 8.40 -13.48 -4.66
CA ALA A 46 8.75 -14.79 -4.14
C ALA A 46 10.25 -15.00 -4.00
N THR A 47 11.06 -14.24 -4.75
CA THR A 47 12.52 -14.32 -4.66
C THR A 47 13.09 -13.54 -3.48
N VAL A 48 12.33 -12.63 -2.89
CA VAL A 48 12.77 -11.81 -1.76
C VAL A 48 12.68 -12.58 -0.44
N LEU A 49 11.65 -13.41 -0.27
CA LEU A 49 11.46 -14.23 0.92
C LEU A 49 11.98 -15.64 0.64
N LYS A 50 13.30 -15.79 0.68
CA LYS A 50 14.00 -17.00 0.24
C LYS A 50 13.92 -18.18 1.20
N SER A 51 13.51 -17.97 2.44
CA SER A 51 13.46 -19.03 3.43
C SER A 51 12.17 -18.95 4.24
N ASP A 52 11.76 -20.09 4.78
CA ASP A 52 10.60 -20.14 5.66
C ASP A 52 10.80 -19.32 6.92
N ALA A 53 12.03 -19.28 7.43
CA ALA A 53 12.35 -18.48 8.62
C ALA A 53 12.19 -16.98 8.35
N MET A 54 12.63 -16.50 7.20
CA MET A 54 12.46 -15.11 6.80
C MET A 54 10.98 -14.76 6.61
N ARG A 55 10.23 -15.69 6.01
CA ARG A 55 8.79 -15.52 5.80
C ARG A 55 8.04 -15.44 7.14
N GLU A 56 8.35 -16.35 8.06
CA GLU A 56 7.75 -16.34 9.39
C GLU A 56 8.05 -15.07 10.17
N ALA A 57 9.29 -14.61 10.09
CA ALA A 57 9.69 -13.37 10.75
C ALA A 57 8.93 -12.17 10.19
N ALA A 58 8.80 -12.09 8.88
CA ALA A 58 8.07 -11.02 8.22
C ALA A 58 6.58 -11.06 8.59
N VAL A 59 5.96 -12.24 8.52
CA VAL A 59 4.54 -12.43 8.84
C VAL A 59 4.25 -12.10 10.31
N SER A 60 5.19 -12.41 11.21
CA SER A 60 4.99 -12.15 12.64
C SER A 60 4.88 -10.66 12.96
N MET A 61 5.39 -9.79 12.10
CA MET A 61 5.30 -8.33 12.26
C MET A 61 3.98 -7.75 11.73
N ILE A 62 3.22 -8.54 11.00
CA ILE A 62 1.96 -8.09 10.41
C ILE A 62 0.81 -8.46 11.34
N PRO A 63 -0.03 -7.49 11.79
CA PRO A 63 -1.14 -7.80 12.69
C PRO A 63 -2.07 -8.93 12.21
N MET A 64 -2.39 -8.97 10.92
CA MET A 64 -3.22 -10.04 10.38
C MET A 64 -2.46 -11.34 10.07
N ARG A 65 -1.16 -11.34 10.29
CA ARG A 65 -0.31 -12.54 10.16
C ARG A 65 -0.35 -13.19 8.78
N ARG A 66 -0.47 -12.37 7.74
CA ARG A 66 -0.47 -12.87 6.37
C ARG A 66 0.10 -11.84 5.40
N ILE A 67 0.59 -12.35 4.28
CA ILE A 67 1.10 -11.55 3.16
C ILE A 67 -0.04 -11.39 2.15
N ASN A 68 -0.08 -10.26 1.46
CA ASN A 68 -1.05 -10.04 0.40
C ASN A 68 -0.86 -11.01 -0.77
N GLU A 69 -1.94 -11.39 -1.38
CA GLU A 69 -1.92 -11.96 -2.72
C GLU A 69 -2.01 -10.83 -3.75
N ALA A 70 -1.42 -11.03 -4.93
CA ALA A 70 -1.41 -10.00 -5.97
C ALA A 70 -2.82 -9.55 -6.37
N ASN A 71 -3.79 -10.47 -6.39
CA ASN A 71 -5.16 -10.14 -6.73
C ASN A 71 -5.85 -9.26 -5.67
N GLU A 72 -5.40 -9.27 -4.43
CA GLU A 72 -5.93 -8.37 -3.40
C GLU A 72 -5.55 -6.93 -3.72
N VAL A 73 -4.30 -6.69 -4.13
CA VAL A 73 -3.83 -5.37 -4.55
C VAL A 73 -4.60 -4.91 -5.79
N ALA A 74 -4.75 -5.79 -6.75
CA ALA A 74 -5.52 -5.50 -7.97
C ALA A 74 -6.98 -5.16 -7.65
N SER A 75 -7.60 -5.87 -6.71
CA SER A 75 -8.96 -5.60 -6.27
C SER A 75 -9.10 -4.21 -5.65
N ALA A 76 -8.15 -3.79 -4.84
CA ALA A 76 -8.16 -2.46 -4.24
C ALA A 76 -8.08 -1.37 -5.31
N ILE A 77 -7.19 -1.54 -6.29
CA ILE A 77 -7.05 -0.61 -7.40
C ILE A 77 -8.35 -0.56 -8.22
N PHE A 78 -8.91 -1.71 -8.52
CA PHE A 78 -10.15 -1.81 -9.27
C PHE A 78 -11.31 -1.08 -8.56
N TRP A 79 -11.40 -1.23 -7.24
CA TRP A 79 -12.41 -0.54 -6.46
C TRP A 79 -12.24 0.98 -6.54
N LEU A 80 -11.01 1.46 -6.44
CA LEU A 80 -10.73 2.90 -6.56
C LEU A 80 -11.17 3.44 -7.92
N LEU A 81 -11.02 2.65 -8.98
CA LEU A 81 -11.35 3.07 -10.34
C LEU A 81 -12.84 2.96 -10.65
N THR A 82 -13.54 2.01 -10.05
CA THR A 82 -14.91 1.65 -10.49
C THR A 82 -15.97 1.70 -9.39
N GLY A 83 -15.59 1.46 -8.14
CA GLY A 83 -16.55 1.30 -7.04
C GLY A 83 -16.51 2.38 -5.97
N ALA A 84 -15.42 3.13 -5.89
CA ALA A 84 -15.30 4.16 -4.87
C ALA A 84 -16.27 5.33 -5.14
N PRO A 85 -16.83 5.92 -4.10
CA PRO A 85 -17.70 7.09 -4.25
C PRO A 85 -16.99 8.25 -4.94
N ASP A 86 -17.74 9.10 -5.64
CA ASP A 86 -17.19 10.21 -6.39
C ASP A 86 -16.43 11.22 -5.52
N ASN A 87 -16.79 11.31 -4.25
CA ASN A 87 -16.17 12.25 -3.31
C ASN A 87 -14.89 11.70 -2.66
N PHE A 88 -14.41 10.54 -3.11
CA PHE A 88 -13.24 9.86 -2.56
C PHE A 88 -12.00 10.25 -3.35
N THR A 89 -11.18 11.15 -2.79
CA THR A 89 -9.94 11.61 -3.43
C THR A 89 -8.90 11.99 -2.39
N GLY A 90 -7.65 12.02 -2.78
CA GLY A 90 -6.53 12.40 -1.91
C GLY A 90 -6.19 11.35 -0.87
N GLN A 91 -6.61 10.11 -1.06
CA GLN A 91 -6.47 9.06 -0.06
C GLN A 91 -5.39 8.06 -0.44
N VAL A 92 -4.76 7.50 0.59
CA VAL A 92 -3.84 6.37 0.44
C VAL A 92 -4.45 5.19 1.20
N LEU A 93 -4.74 4.12 0.47
CA LEU A 93 -5.25 2.89 1.06
C LEU A 93 -4.08 1.98 1.43
N ASN A 94 -3.88 1.80 2.72
CA ASN A 94 -2.87 0.86 3.20
C ASN A 94 -3.44 -0.55 3.17
N LEU A 95 -2.84 -1.39 2.32
CA LEU A 95 -3.21 -2.80 2.19
C LEU A 95 -2.05 -3.64 2.71
N ASP A 96 -1.93 -3.73 4.02
CA ASP A 96 -0.74 -4.25 4.68
C ASP A 96 -1.04 -5.11 5.91
N GLY A 97 -2.27 -5.60 6.03
CA GLY A 97 -2.67 -6.40 7.18
C GLY A 97 -2.66 -5.64 8.50
N GLY A 98 -2.71 -4.31 8.44
CA GLY A 98 -2.73 -3.44 9.61
C GLY A 98 -1.36 -2.98 10.08
N MET A 99 -0.29 -3.34 9.38
CA MET A 99 1.07 -3.09 9.83
C MET A 99 1.38 -1.62 10.12
N ALA A 100 0.87 -0.71 9.28
CA ALA A 100 1.14 0.72 9.44
C ALA A 100 0.32 1.37 10.55
N ASN A 101 -0.90 0.91 10.78
CA ASN A 101 -1.88 1.63 11.59
C ASN A 101 -2.34 0.91 12.85
N VAL A 102 -2.09 -0.39 12.97
CA VAL A 102 -2.52 -1.18 14.11
C VAL A 102 -1.31 -1.61 14.92
N ARG A 103 -1.40 -1.44 16.23
CA ARG A 103 -0.34 -1.89 17.14
C ARG A 103 -0.78 -3.14 17.89
N ASN A 104 0.13 -4.07 17.98
CA ASN A 104 -0.07 -5.30 18.75
C ASN A 104 0.20 -5.07 20.23
#